data_2cc99f5c867dc97215195468811a0b32
#
_entry.id   2cc99f5c867dc97215195468811a0b32
#
_cell.length_a   1.000
_cell.length_b   1.000
_cell.length_c   1.000
_cell.angle_alpha   90.00
_cell.angle_beta   90.00
_cell.angle_gamma   90.00
#
_symmetry.space_group_name_H-M   'P 1'
#
loop_
_entity.id
_entity.type
_entity.pdbx_description
1 polymer ?
#
loop_
_entity_poly.entity_id
_entity_poly.type
_entity_poly.pdbx_seq_one_letter_code
_entity_poly.pdbx_strand_id
1 'polypeptide(L)'
;MDEDTYHMDPEEFSGVMEYELKRVDECGIRDYGFEVKTSKDYQKWQLIMSAPEDSDYKGSKYLIDVQFFDDYPVSNPKFTFKTKIYHCNVKDNGELNVNWMMKGMKIDYIMPRLLTLFYLQDTSVDENSEKSKLYKENQDKFKENIKKSVEENIKEKVEFTIEN
;
A
#
# COMPACT_ATOMS: atom_id res chain seq x y z
N MET A 1 2.63 -19.77 14.63
CA MET A 1 3.38 -20.20 13.41
C MET A 1 3.02 -21.64 13.11
N ASP A 2 2.50 -21.89 11.93
CA ASP A 2 2.28 -23.28 11.50
C ASP A 2 3.65 -23.92 11.29
N GLU A 3 3.95 -24.99 12.04
CA GLU A 3 5.24 -25.70 11.98
C GLU A 3 5.55 -26.29 10.60
N ASP A 4 4.56 -26.34 9.71
CA ASP A 4 4.67 -26.90 8.36
C ASP A 4 4.86 -25.85 7.25
N THR A 5 5.01 -24.57 7.59
CA THR A 5 5.22 -23.54 6.57
C THR A 5 6.65 -23.56 6.06
N TYR A 6 6.81 -23.72 4.74
CA TYR A 6 8.11 -23.69 4.11
C TYR A 6 8.68 -22.27 4.08
N HIS A 7 9.90 -22.12 4.57
CA HIS A 7 10.66 -20.87 4.54
C HIS A 7 11.80 -20.99 3.53
N MET A 8 11.83 -20.07 2.58
CA MET A 8 12.85 -20.05 1.54
C MET A 8 14.18 -19.55 2.08
N ASP A 9 15.29 -20.11 1.61
CA ASP A 9 16.58 -19.50 1.82
C ASP A 9 16.70 -18.18 1.02
N PRO A 10 17.71 -17.33 1.29
CA PRO A 10 17.84 -16.02 0.62
C PRO A 10 17.94 -16.09 -0.90
N GLU A 11 18.57 -17.11 -1.45
CA GLU A 11 18.71 -17.29 -2.90
C GLU A 11 17.38 -17.66 -3.56
N GLU A 12 16.68 -18.61 -2.97
CA GLU A 12 15.33 -19.00 -3.41
C GLU A 12 14.36 -17.81 -3.33
N PHE A 13 14.39 -17.09 -2.21
CA PHE A 13 13.56 -15.92 -2.00
C PHE A 13 13.81 -14.85 -3.08
N SER A 14 15.07 -14.52 -3.32
CA SER A 14 15.45 -13.53 -4.35
C SER A 14 14.96 -13.94 -5.74
N GLY A 15 15.09 -15.23 -6.09
CA GLY A 15 14.61 -15.75 -7.35
C GLY A 15 13.09 -15.66 -7.52
N VAL A 16 12.34 -15.99 -6.46
CA VAL A 16 10.89 -15.87 -6.45
C VAL A 16 10.46 -14.40 -6.59
N MET A 17 11.09 -13.50 -5.84
CA MET A 17 10.70 -12.08 -5.85
C MET A 17 11.12 -11.36 -7.14
N GLU A 18 12.22 -11.76 -7.74
CA GLU A 18 12.61 -11.27 -9.07
C GLU A 18 11.54 -11.63 -10.12
N TYR A 19 11.04 -12.86 -10.06
CA TYR A 19 9.95 -13.32 -10.92
C TYR A 19 8.66 -12.54 -10.64
N GLU A 20 8.33 -12.30 -9.38
CA GLU A 20 7.16 -11.50 -9.00
C GLU A 20 7.27 -10.05 -9.53
N LEU A 21 8.44 -9.45 -9.45
CA LEU A 21 8.68 -8.09 -10.01
C LEU A 21 8.42 -8.08 -11.52
N LYS A 22 8.88 -9.09 -12.23
CA LYS A 22 8.63 -9.25 -13.66
C LYS A 22 7.14 -9.36 -13.97
N ARG A 23 6.40 -10.13 -13.17
CA ARG A 23 4.93 -10.24 -13.29
C ARG A 23 4.24 -8.91 -13.06
N VAL A 24 4.68 -8.16 -12.06
CA VAL A 24 4.17 -6.81 -11.78
C VAL A 24 4.39 -5.89 -12.98
N ASP A 25 5.56 -5.92 -13.58
CA ASP A 25 5.87 -5.13 -14.78
C ASP A 25 5.00 -5.55 -15.98
N GLU A 26 4.78 -6.84 -16.15
CA GLU A 26 3.97 -7.38 -17.25
C GLU A 26 2.47 -7.09 -17.11
N CYS A 27 1.95 -6.91 -15.89
CA CYS A 27 0.54 -6.66 -15.66
C CYS A 27 0.10 -5.21 -15.96
N GLY A 28 1.03 -4.33 -16.32
CA GLY A 28 0.73 -2.95 -16.69
C GLY A 28 0.36 -2.03 -15.53
N ILE A 29 0.68 -2.41 -14.29
CA ILE A 29 0.31 -1.62 -13.10
C ILE A 29 0.92 -0.22 -13.11
N ARG A 30 2.07 -0.04 -13.76
CA ARG A 30 2.73 1.27 -13.87
C ARG A 30 1.87 2.29 -14.63
N ASP A 31 1.03 1.83 -15.56
CA ASP A 31 0.11 2.68 -16.32
C ASP A 31 -1.02 3.24 -15.41
N TYR A 32 -1.22 2.64 -14.25
CA TYR A 32 -2.21 3.08 -13.26
C TYR A 32 -1.62 3.94 -12.15
N GLY A 33 -0.43 4.50 -12.37
CA GLY A 33 0.18 5.46 -11.44
C GLY A 33 1.09 4.85 -10.38
N PHE A 34 1.59 3.64 -10.60
CA PHE A 34 2.58 3.01 -9.71
C PHE A 34 3.99 3.13 -10.27
N GLU A 35 4.92 3.45 -9.37
CA GLU A 35 6.36 3.24 -9.58
C GLU A 35 6.84 2.26 -8.52
N VAL A 36 7.80 1.41 -8.87
CA VAL A 36 8.31 0.35 -7.99
C VAL A 36 9.82 0.37 -7.96
N LYS A 37 10.39 0.24 -6.78
CA LYS A 37 11.82 0.03 -6.56
C LYS A 37 12.01 -1.02 -5.48
N THR A 38 13.02 -1.88 -5.64
CA THR A 38 13.29 -2.98 -4.69
C THR A 38 14.65 -2.84 -4.05
N SER A 39 14.82 -3.41 -2.86
CA SER A 39 16.14 -3.65 -2.27
C SER A 39 16.88 -4.74 -3.05
N LYS A 40 18.20 -4.84 -2.88
CA LYS A 40 19.01 -5.85 -3.57
C LYS A 40 18.61 -7.28 -3.28
N ASP A 41 18.21 -7.54 -2.04
CA ASP A 41 17.74 -8.86 -1.58
C ASP A 41 16.27 -9.11 -1.83
N TYR A 42 15.53 -8.14 -2.41
CA TYR A 42 14.10 -8.14 -2.68
C TYR A 42 13.21 -8.27 -1.44
N GLN A 43 13.74 -8.23 -0.23
CA GLN A 43 12.93 -8.30 0.99
C GLN A 43 12.06 -7.08 1.17
N LYS A 44 12.52 -5.93 0.69
CA LYS A 44 11.79 -4.67 0.79
C LYS A 44 11.56 -4.09 -0.60
N TRP A 45 10.30 -3.77 -0.87
CA TRP A 45 9.93 -2.97 -2.04
C TRP A 45 9.45 -1.62 -1.57
N GLN A 46 9.60 -0.63 -2.42
CA GLN A 46 8.93 0.66 -2.27
C GLN A 46 8.05 0.92 -3.49
N LEU A 47 6.84 1.38 -3.19
CA LEU A 47 5.88 1.81 -4.20
C LEU A 47 5.70 3.32 -4.08
N ILE A 48 5.62 4.01 -5.21
CA ILE A 48 5.07 5.37 -5.24
C ILE A 48 3.75 5.27 -5.98
N MET A 49 2.67 5.58 -5.29
CA MET A 49 1.31 5.47 -5.80
C MET A 49 0.73 6.87 -6.00
N SER A 50 0.39 7.21 -7.24
CA SER A 50 -0.24 8.48 -7.57
C SER A 50 -1.75 8.35 -7.56
N ALA A 51 -2.44 9.29 -6.92
CA ALA A 51 -3.89 9.27 -6.86
C ALA A 51 -4.51 9.53 -8.24
N PRO A 52 -5.58 8.80 -8.60
CA PRO A 52 -6.29 9.04 -9.85
C PRO A 52 -6.91 10.44 -9.92
N GLU A 53 -6.98 11.00 -11.14
CA GLU A 53 -7.50 12.35 -11.39
C GLU A 53 -8.97 12.54 -10.99
N ASP A 54 -9.75 11.46 -10.98
CA ASP A 54 -11.18 11.48 -10.63
C ASP A 54 -11.45 11.14 -9.16
N SER A 55 -10.41 11.04 -8.33
CA SER A 55 -10.53 10.78 -6.90
C SER A 55 -10.46 12.06 -6.06
N ASP A 56 -10.95 11.98 -4.83
CA ASP A 56 -10.82 13.09 -3.85
C ASP A 56 -9.36 13.34 -3.45
N TYR A 57 -8.46 12.42 -3.78
CA TYR A 57 -7.02 12.50 -3.50
C TYR A 57 -6.20 13.03 -4.67
N LYS A 58 -6.84 13.44 -5.75
CA LYS A 58 -6.22 13.96 -6.96
C LYS A 58 -5.02 14.87 -6.69
N GLY A 59 -3.92 14.60 -7.39
CA GLY A 59 -2.67 15.37 -7.29
C GLY A 59 -1.71 14.90 -6.22
N SER A 60 -2.12 13.99 -5.36
CA SER A 60 -1.26 13.47 -4.29
C SER A 60 -0.50 12.21 -4.72
N LYS A 61 0.63 11.99 -4.06
CA LYS A 61 1.48 10.80 -4.25
C LYS A 61 1.92 10.26 -2.89
N TYR A 62 2.06 8.96 -2.79
CA TYR A 62 2.37 8.29 -1.54
C TYR A 62 3.48 7.27 -1.72
N LEU A 63 4.52 7.40 -0.89
CA LEU A 63 5.57 6.38 -0.76
C LEU A 63 5.09 5.32 0.21
N ILE A 64 5.12 4.06 -0.21
CA ILE A 64 4.67 2.92 0.57
C ILE A 64 5.81 1.91 0.66
N ASP A 65 6.20 1.55 1.89
CA ASP A 65 7.10 0.43 2.14
C ASP A 65 6.33 -0.88 2.12
N VAL A 66 6.89 -1.88 1.43
CA VAL A 66 6.35 -3.25 1.39
C VAL A 66 7.41 -4.19 1.91
N GLN A 67 7.17 -4.79 3.07
CA GLN A 67 8.07 -5.78 3.67
C GLN A 67 7.57 -7.17 3.35
N PHE A 68 8.39 -7.97 2.67
CA PHE A 68 8.11 -9.38 2.39
C PHE A 68 8.77 -10.27 3.42
N PHE A 69 8.24 -11.49 3.54
CA PHE A 69 8.73 -12.54 4.43
C PHE A 69 9.13 -13.77 3.62
N ASP A 70 9.99 -14.60 4.19
CA ASP A 70 10.60 -15.75 3.50
C ASP A 70 9.64 -16.91 3.23
N ASP A 71 8.42 -16.84 3.73
CA ASP A 71 7.33 -17.78 3.43
C ASP A 71 6.36 -17.27 2.35
N TYR A 72 6.73 -16.18 1.67
CA TYR A 72 5.88 -15.59 0.62
C TYR A 72 5.43 -16.68 -0.39
N PRO A 73 4.16 -16.74 -0.81
CA PRO A 73 3.07 -15.78 -0.52
C PRO A 73 2.16 -16.17 0.66
N VAL A 74 2.59 -17.08 1.54
CA VAL A 74 1.78 -17.55 2.66
C VAL A 74 1.47 -16.42 3.63
N SER A 75 2.52 -15.76 4.15
CA SER A 75 2.34 -14.55 4.95
C SER A 75 2.17 -13.34 4.02
N ASN A 76 1.19 -12.50 4.32
CA ASN A 76 0.97 -11.27 3.59
C ASN A 76 2.14 -10.31 3.79
N PRO A 77 2.59 -9.61 2.73
CA PRO A 77 3.56 -8.53 2.92
C PRO A 77 2.95 -7.43 3.80
N LYS A 78 3.82 -6.76 4.55
CA LYS A 78 3.42 -5.63 5.40
C LYS A 78 3.56 -4.33 4.62
N PHE A 79 2.47 -3.58 4.52
CA PHE A 79 2.40 -2.27 3.84
C PHE A 79 2.40 -1.15 4.86
N THR A 80 3.31 -0.20 4.70
CA THR A 80 3.39 0.99 5.55
C THR A 80 3.52 2.24 4.69
N PHE A 81 2.55 3.15 4.80
CA PHE A 81 2.62 4.45 4.16
C PHE A 81 3.68 5.30 4.87
N LYS A 82 4.71 5.67 4.16
CA LYS A 82 5.77 6.57 4.65
C LYS A 82 5.39 8.03 4.43
N THR A 83 4.54 8.28 3.46
CA THR A 83 3.92 9.58 3.22
C THR A 83 2.56 9.62 3.91
N LYS A 84 2.27 10.68 4.64
CA LYS A 84 1.01 10.80 5.38
C LYS A 84 -0.19 10.87 4.43
N ILE A 85 -1.21 10.08 4.72
CA ILE A 85 -2.50 10.06 4.03
C ILE A 85 -3.63 10.12 5.05
N TYR A 86 -4.69 10.88 4.75
CA TYR A 86 -5.91 10.86 5.56
C TYR A 86 -6.90 9.84 4.99
N HIS A 87 -7.01 8.69 5.65
CA HIS A 87 -7.82 7.56 5.17
C HIS A 87 -8.22 6.66 6.33
N CYS A 88 -9.47 6.17 6.32
CA CYS A 88 -9.97 5.23 7.35
C CYS A 88 -9.15 3.94 7.43
N ASN A 89 -8.57 3.51 6.32
CA ASN A 89 -7.86 2.23 6.21
C ASN A 89 -6.34 2.38 6.26
N VAL A 90 -5.84 3.52 6.69
CA VAL A 90 -4.44 3.74 7.00
C VAL A 90 -4.35 4.33 8.40
N LYS A 91 -3.65 3.64 9.29
CA LYS A 91 -3.46 4.08 10.67
C LYS A 91 -2.56 5.31 10.74
N ASP A 92 -2.57 6.01 11.85
CA ASP A 92 -1.74 7.22 12.05
C ASP A 92 -0.24 6.91 11.96
N ASN A 93 0.17 5.68 12.28
CA ASN A 93 1.55 5.21 12.11
C ASN A 93 1.89 4.79 10.67
N GLY A 94 0.95 4.89 9.72
CA GLY A 94 1.12 4.54 8.32
C GLY A 94 0.76 3.11 7.96
N GLU A 95 0.47 2.25 8.92
CA GLU A 95 0.12 0.85 8.62
C GLU A 95 -1.21 0.75 7.88
N LEU A 96 -1.21 -0.03 6.79
CA LEU A 96 -2.42 -0.37 6.05
C LEU A 96 -3.32 -1.25 6.90
N ASN A 97 -4.59 -0.89 7.01
CA ASN A 97 -5.60 -1.60 7.79
C ASN A 97 -6.81 -1.94 6.91
N VAL A 98 -6.74 -3.07 6.25
CA VAL A 98 -7.78 -3.58 5.33
C VAL A 98 -8.15 -5.01 5.69
N ASN A 99 -9.34 -5.45 5.28
CA ASN A 99 -9.82 -6.80 5.54
C ASN A 99 -9.86 -7.72 4.30
N TRP A 100 -9.47 -7.20 3.14
CA TRP A 100 -9.51 -7.95 1.88
C TRP A 100 -8.21 -8.70 1.56
N MET A 101 -7.13 -8.46 2.32
CA MET A 101 -5.86 -9.13 2.08
C MET A 101 -5.89 -10.52 2.71
N MET A 102 -5.92 -11.53 1.85
CA MET A 102 -6.03 -12.93 2.25
C MET A 102 -4.69 -13.63 2.18
N LYS A 103 -4.50 -14.64 3.05
CA LYS A 103 -3.34 -15.54 3.02
C LYS A 103 -3.15 -16.13 1.61
N GLY A 104 -1.93 -16.08 1.09
CA GLY A 104 -1.61 -16.61 -0.24
C GLY A 104 -1.81 -15.63 -1.40
N MET A 105 -2.29 -14.42 -1.16
CA MET A 105 -2.40 -13.41 -2.21
C MET A 105 -1.02 -12.93 -2.66
N LYS A 106 -0.81 -12.93 -3.97
CA LYS A 106 0.44 -12.46 -4.58
C LYS A 106 0.43 -10.95 -4.81
N ILE A 107 1.61 -10.37 -4.89
CA ILE A 107 1.79 -8.91 -4.96
C ILE A 107 1.14 -8.30 -6.20
N ASP A 108 1.19 -8.96 -7.36
CA ASP A 108 0.56 -8.49 -8.58
C ASP A 108 -0.98 -8.43 -8.49
N TYR A 109 -1.56 -9.19 -7.58
CA TYR A 109 -2.99 -9.14 -7.28
C TYR A 109 -3.32 -8.10 -6.20
N ILE A 110 -2.43 -7.89 -5.23
CA ILE A 110 -2.62 -6.92 -4.15
C ILE A 110 -2.53 -5.48 -4.66
N MET A 111 -1.54 -5.18 -5.52
CA MET A 111 -1.28 -3.80 -5.96
C MET A 111 -2.49 -3.12 -6.62
N PRO A 112 -3.20 -3.75 -7.58
CA PRO A 112 -4.38 -3.11 -8.16
C PRO A 112 -5.47 -2.81 -7.12
N ARG A 113 -5.58 -3.62 -6.08
CA ARG A 113 -6.55 -3.40 -5.00
C ARG A 113 -6.21 -2.21 -4.12
N LEU A 114 -4.94 -1.84 -4.02
CA LEU A 114 -4.54 -0.62 -3.32
C LEU A 114 -5.15 0.64 -3.95
N LEU A 115 -5.42 0.63 -5.25
CA LEU A 115 -6.08 1.75 -5.92
C LEU A 115 -7.50 2.01 -5.39
N THR A 116 -8.15 0.98 -4.86
CA THR A 116 -9.50 1.13 -4.29
C THR A 116 -9.52 2.07 -3.08
N LEU A 117 -8.38 2.26 -2.41
CA LEU A 117 -8.26 3.21 -1.29
C LEU A 117 -8.64 4.63 -1.70
N PHE A 118 -8.37 5.02 -2.95
CA PHE A 118 -8.69 6.37 -3.42
C PHE A 118 -10.19 6.60 -3.63
N TYR A 119 -11.00 5.55 -3.66
CA TYR A 119 -12.43 5.62 -3.93
C TYR A 119 -13.31 5.14 -2.78
N LEU A 120 -12.77 4.38 -1.84
CA LEU A 120 -13.54 3.72 -0.78
C LEU A 120 -12.94 3.96 0.60
N GLN A 121 -13.82 4.29 1.54
CA GLN A 121 -13.48 4.36 2.96
C GLN A 121 -14.24 3.21 3.66
N ASP A 122 -13.53 2.14 4.00
CA ASP A 122 -14.16 1.01 4.68
C ASP A 122 -14.12 1.21 6.20
N THR A 123 -15.21 1.71 6.76
CA THR A 123 -15.33 1.98 8.18
C THR A 123 -15.52 0.73 9.03
N SER A 124 -15.81 -0.42 8.42
CA SER A 124 -16.08 -1.67 9.15
C SER A 124 -14.82 -2.30 9.76
N VAL A 125 -13.65 -1.96 9.24
CA VAL A 125 -12.37 -2.54 9.70
C VAL A 125 -11.99 -2.00 11.08
N ASP A 126 -12.25 -0.72 11.33
CA ASP A 126 -12.00 -0.07 12.63
C ASP A 126 -13.12 0.94 12.91
N GLU A 127 -14.28 0.42 13.27
CA GLU A 127 -15.51 1.19 13.47
C GLU A 127 -15.39 2.27 14.55
N ASN A 128 -14.52 2.06 15.53
CA ASN A 128 -14.36 2.94 16.67
C ASN A 128 -13.30 4.02 16.48
N SER A 129 -12.57 4.01 15.34
CA SER A 129 -11.61 5.05 15.04
C SER A 129 -12.29 6.41 14.84
N GLU A 130 -11.57 7.49 15.14
CA GLU A 130 -12.09 8.85 14.92
C GLU A 130 -12.43 9.10 13.45
N LYS A 131 -11.60 8.61 12.54
CA LYS A 131 -11.82 8.73 11.10
C LYS A 131 -13.08 8.02 10.64
N SER A 132 -13.29 6.77 11.10
CA SER A 132 -14.48 6.01 10.75
C SER A 132 -15.75 6.63 11.29
N LYS A 133 -15.72 7.13 12.51
CA LYS A 133 -16.85 7.85 13.12
C LYS A 133 -17.15 9.13 12.36
N LEU A 134 -16.14 9.92 12.03
CA LEU A 134 -16.32 11.16 11.29
C LEU A 134 -16.89 10.91 9.89
N TYR A 135 -16.39 9.88 9.19
CA TYR A 135 -16.90 9.52 7.87
C TYR A 135 -18.40 9.20 7.90
N LYS A 136 -18.86 8.47 8.93
CA LYS A 136 -20.28 8.12 9.10
C LYS A 136 -21.13 9.33 9.51
N GLU A 137 -20.60 10.18 10.39
CA GLU A 137 -21.37 11.28 10.99
C GLU A 137 -21.38 12.54 10.15
N ASN A 138 -20.27 12.85 9.48
CA ASN A 138 -20.08 14.09 8.72
C ASN A 138 -19.13 13.90 7.54
N GLN A 139 -19.65 13.45 6.43
CA GLN A 139 -18.85 13.20 5.22
C GLN A 139 -18.24 14.47 4.62
N ASP A 140 -18.92 15.61 4.74
CA ASP A 140 -18.40 16.89 4.24
C ASP A 140 -17.13 17.30 5.01
N LYS A 141 -17.14 17.12 6.33
CA LYS A 141 -15.95 17.37 7.16
C LYS A 141 -14.83 16.40 6.84
N PHE A 142 -15.17 15.12 6.61
CA PHE A 142 -14.20 14.11 6.22
C PHE A 142 -13.51 14.48 4.89
N LYS A 143 -14.29 14.89 3.89
CA LYS A 143 -13.76 15.35 2.60
C LYS A 143 -12.91 16.60 2.72
N GLU A 144 -13.28 17.52 3.60
CA GLU A 144 -12.46 18.70 3.91
C GLU A 144 -11.10 18.28 4.48
N ASN A 145 -11.07 17.28 5.36
CA ASN A 145 -9.83 16.76 5.92
C ASN A 145 -8.96 16.06 4.86
N ILE A 146 -9.58 15.34 3.91
CA ILE A 146 -8.86 14.80 2.75
C ILE A 146 -8.20 15.94 1.97
N LYS A 147 -8.95 16.97 1.66
CA LYS A 147 -8.48 18.12 0.89
C LYS A 147 -7.27 18.80 1.54
N LYS A 148 -7.33 19.02 2.85
CA LYS A 148 -6.20 19.59 3.61
C LYS A 148 -4.97 18.67 3.56
N SER A 149 -5.18 17.37 3.73
CA SER A 149 -4.12 16.37 3.65
C SER A 149 -3.46 16.35 2.26
N VAL A 150 -4.25 16.46 1.20
CA VAL A 150 -3.76 16.51 -0.19
C VAL A 150 -2.96 17.80 -0.43
N GLU A 151 -3.44 18.95 0.05
CA GLU A 151 -2.74 20.24 -0.07
C GLU A 151 -1.35 20.17 0.58
N GLU A 152 -1.23 19.54 1.74
CA GLU A 152 0.05 19.31 2.41
C GLU A 152 0.94 18.33 1.62
N ASN A 153 0.35 17.25 1.12
CA ASN A 153 1.07 16.23 0.36
C ASN A 153 1.72 16.79 -0.92
N ILE A 154 1.01 17.64 -1.64
CA ILE A 154 1.49 18.23 -2.90
C ILE A 154 2.78 19.04 -2.68
N LYS A 155 2.98 19.59 -1.49
CA LYS A 155 4.18 20.36 -1.12
C LYS A 155 5.37 19.47 -0.78
N GLU A 156 5.15 18.18 -0.52
CA GLU A 156 6.20 17.24 -0.18
C GLU A 156 6.88 16.68 -1.44
N LYS A 157 8.17 16.39 -1.31
CA LYS A 157 8.92 15.66 -2.33
C LYS A 157 8.81 14.16 -2.02
N VAL A 158 8.03 13.45 -2.83
CA VAL A 158 7.83 12.00 -2.69
C VAL A 158 8.81 11.28 -3.62
N GLU A 159 9.76 10.57 -3.03
CA GLU A 159 10.81 9.85 -3.77
C GLU A 159 11.21 8.57 -3.05
N PHE A 160 11.78 7.63 -3.78
CA PHE A 160 12.31 6.41 -3.19
C PHE A 160 13.47 6.72 -2.25
N THR A 161 13.52 5.97 -1.14
CA THR A 161 14.58 6.05 -0.13
C THR A 161 15.46 4.79 -0.09
N ILE A 162 15.04 3.71 -0.76
CA ILE A 162 15.85 2.50 -0.89
C ILE A 162 17.09 2.82 -1.74
N GLU A 163 18.26 2.47 -1.21
CA GLU A 163 19.53 2.53 -1.96
C GLU A 163 19.75 1.20 -2.71
N ASN A 164 20.31 1.32 -3.89
CA ASN A 164 20.71 0.15 -4.67
C ASN A 164 22.07 -0.41 -4.18
#